data_590a64a5daeb11ca052b03ba68a707a5
#
_entry.id   590a64a5daeb11ca052b03ba68a707a5
#
_cell.length_a   1.000
_cell.length_b   1.000
_cell.length_c   1.000
_cell.angle_alpha   90.00
_cell.angle_beta   90.00
_cell.angle_gamma   90.00
#
_symmetry.space_group_name_H-M   'P 1'
#
loop_
_entity.id
_entity.type
_entity.pdbx_description
1 polymer ?
#
loop_
_entity_poly.entity_id
_entity_poly.type
_entity_poly.pdbx_seq_one_letter_code
_entity_poly.pdbx_strand_id
1 'polypeptide(L)'
;MQKVTEQQIAAMAPNPAAASNGKKISAKGGFVRRECSADDTFYLGECTGSGKSNYITTVDFIEPDAPVCRCSCPSRQFPCKHGLALLYEIAAGKDFGTCEIPDDILKKRAKKAGKKENAEEGADDKPLTEEELEKKKAAAEKSAKSAKAARTKKLKKQLEGLGLAEKLVRDLIKAGLGTMGGAALKTYEQLSKQLGDYYLPGPQRLLNGLMLEVAAFQKDGNEAHYDSAISVLEKFWTLIKKSKKYLSDKLEKGQEAPDDNELYEELGGVWKLTELEALGKTLNEADLMQLSFWCVYDDARKEYIDAGAWADLSDGTIYMTYNYRPIKALKYVKQEDSVFGVAHIASAACYPGQGNLRVRWNGMQIRDIASEDIGVLRKMAVTNLAAETKNVKNTLKNAIADPVFIRLVAFSEIGKIGDSFCLKNAAGETVMLGDAPGIEPSLDRISLLPEERLLKDQVLLGAFYYDGVARRLKLQPLSILTENEVVRLLY
;
A
#
# COMPACT_ATOMS: atom_id res chain seq x y z
N MET A 1 -29.17 22.90 26.34
CA MET A 1 -29.15 21.64 25.57
C MET A 1 -28.72 21.95 24.16
N GLN A 2 -27.63 21.38 23.68
CA GLN A 2 -27.10 21.62 22.32
C GLN A 2 -28.05 21.05 21.28
N LYS A 3 -28.44 21.88 20.28
CA LYS A 3 -29.36 21.48 19.23
C LYS A 3 -28.58 20.85 18.06
N VAL A 4 -28.61 19.53 17.96
CA VAL A 4 -28.15 18.77 16.81
C VAL A 4 -29.37 18.32 16.02
N THR A 5 -29.37 18.52 14.70
CA THR A 5 -30.47 18.09 13.83
C THR A 5 -30.28 16.66 13.32
N GLU A 6 -31.38 15.98 12.98
CA GLU A 6 -31.32 14.64 12.38
C GLU A 6 -30.50 14.62 11.07
N GLN A 7 -30.54 15.71 10.31
CA GLN A 7 -29.78 15.85 9.07
C GLN A 7 -28.26 15.91 9.33
N GLN A 8 -27.84 16.64 10.37
CA GLN A 8 -26.43 16.65 10.81
C GLN A 8 -25.98 15.30 11.31
N ILE A 9 -26.83 14.59 12.08
CA ILE A 9 -26.53 13.23 12.54
C ILE A 9 -26.36 12.27 11.35
N ALA A 10 -27.21 12.36 10.35
CA ALA A 10 -27.11 11.55 9.14
C ALA A 10 -25.83 11.85 8.34
N ALA A 11 -25.42 13.13 8.24
CA ALA A 11 -24.17 13.54 7.60
C ALA A 11 -22.91 13.06 8.35
N MET A 12 -22.95 12.95 9.67
CA MET A 12 -21.86 12.43 10.50
C MET A 12 -21.73 10.89 10.43
N ALA A 13 -22.76 10.18 9.97
CA ALA A 13 -22.77 8.74 9.98
C ALA A 13 -21.83 8.19 8.88
N PRO A 14 -21.02 7.16 9.18
CA PRO A 14 -20.09 6.56 8.22
C PRO A 14 -20.82 5.89 7.03
N ASN A 15 -22.10 5.57 7.19
CA ASN A 15 -22.98 5.07 6.13
C ASN A 15 -24.47 5.16 6.56
N PRO A 16 -25.41 5.10 5.60
CA PRO A 16 -26.86 5.19 5.88
C PRO A 16 -27.36 4.10 6.84
N ALA A 17 -26.78 2.91 6.83
CA ALA A 17 -27.15 1.82 7.70
C ALA A 17 -26.80 2.11 9.18
N ALA A 18 -25.65 2.76 9.43
CA ALA A 18 -25.25 3.18 10.77
C ALA A 18 -26.22 4.23 11.35
N ALA A 19 -26.63 5.22 10.54
CA ALA A 19 -27.63 6.23 10.90
C ALA A 19 -28.98 5.56 11.24
N SER A 20 -29.49 4.71 10.34
CA SER A 20 -30.75 3.99 10.53
C SER A 20 -30.73 3.12 11.80
N ASN A 21 -29.63 2.40 12.03
CA ASN A 21 -29.48 1.58 13.23
C ASN A 21 -29.38 2.41 14.50
N GLY A 22 -28.69 3.57 14.45
CA GLY A 22 -28.65 4.53 15.57
C GLY A 22 -30.04 5.04 15.90
N LYS A 23 -30.82 5.47 14.90
CA LYS A 23 -32.20 5.94 15.07
C LYS A 23 -33.11 4.85 15.67
N LYS A 24 -32.97 3.59 15.23
CA LYS A 24 -33.71 2.45 15.79
C LYS A 24 -33.37 2.18 17.24
N ILE A 25 -32.11 2.31 17.67
CA ILE A 25 -31.68 2.13 19.05
C ILE A 25 -32.34 3.20 19.95
N SER A 26 -32.29 4.46 19.55
CA SER A 26 -32.94 5.57 20.28
C SER A 26 -34.45 5.36 20.34
N ALA A 27 -35.13 5.08 19.24
CA ALA A 27 -36.57 4.85 19.19
C ALA A 27 -37.05 3.70 20.07
N LYS A 28 -36.23 2.65 20.24
CA LYS A 28 -36.54 1.50 21.10
C LYS A 28 -36.20 1.69 22.57
N GLY A 29 -35.73 2.88 22.99
CA GLY A 29 -35.33 3.13 24.38
C GLY A 29 -34.09 2.34 24.78
N GLY A 30 -33.10 2.18 23.87
CA GLY A 30 -31.91 1.35 24.08
C GLY A 30 -30.93 1.88 25.15
N PHE A 31 -31.18 3.04 25.77
CA PHE A 31 -30.34 3.61 26.84
C PHE A 31 -30.94 3.38 28.21
N VAL A 32 -30.19 2.72 29.08
CA VAL A 32 -30.54 2.48 30.50
C VAL A 32 -30.10 3.63 31.39
N ARG A 33 -29.12 4.44 30.94
CA ARG A 33 -28.62 5.62 31.64
C ARG A 33 -28.29 6.71 30.63
N ARG A 34 -28.68 7.95 30.95
CA ARG A 34 -28.38 9.14 30.15
C ARG A 34 -28.01 10.26 31.08
N GLU A 35 -26.89 10.90 30.87
CA GLU A 35 -26.38 11.98 31.69
C GLU A 35 -25.70 13.05 30.82
N CYS A 36 -25.71 14.32 31.31
CA CYS A 36 -24.96 15.40 30.67
C CYS A 36 -24.22 16.22 31.71
N SER A 37 -23.18 16.92 31.31
CA SER A 37 -22.47 17.88 32.16
C SER A 37 -23.32 19.12 32.42
N ALA A 38 -23.05 19.80 33.51
CA ALA A 38 -23.77 21.00 33.92
C ALA A 38 -23.71 22.15 32.88
N ASP A 39 -22.69 22.15 32.03
CA ASP A 39 -22.46 23.11 30.93
C ASP A 39 -23.02 22.64 29.60
N ASP A 40 -23.77 21.55 29.58
CA ASP A 40 -24.35 20.93 28.36
C ASP A 40 -23.33 20.64 27.24
N THR A 41 -22.04 20.50 27.56
CA THR A 41 -20.99 20.25 26.55
C THR A 41 -20.55 18.79 26.44
N PHE A 42 -20.98 17.94 27.39
CA PHE A 42 -20.62 16.53 27.42
C PHE A 42 -21.83 15.67 27.76
N TYR A 43 -22.05 14.62 26.96
CA TYR A 43 -23.14 13.68 27.16
C TYR A 43 -22.60 12.27 27.31
N LEU A 44 -23.17 11.49 28.22
CA LEU A 44 -22.87 10.10 28.48
C LEU A 44 -24.14 9.27 28.38
N GLY A 45 -24.06 8.15 27.69
CA GLY A 45 -25.13 7.18 27.60
C GLY A 45 -24.63 5.77 27.82
N GLU A 46 -25.35 5.00 28.63
CA GLU A 46 -25.17 3.57 28.78
C GLU A 46 -26.22 2.86 27.95
N CYS A 47 -25.78 2.21 26.87
CA CYS A 47 -26.63 1.56 25.88
C CYS A 47 -26.59 0.04 26.02
N THR A 48 -27.75 -0.62 25.97
CA THR A 48 -27.82 -2.09 25.90
C THR A 48 -27.12 -2.62 24.68
N GLY A 49 -26.22 -3.59 24.88
CA GLY A 49 -25.44 -4.21 23.81
C GLY A 49 -25.98 -5.59 23.43
N SER A 50 -25.41 -6.18 22.38
CA SER A 50 -25.67 -7.58 21.98
C SER A 50 -24.95 -8.61 22.85
N GLY A 51 -24.14 -8.18 23.84
CA GLY A 51 -23.37 -9.00 24.76
C GLY A 51 -23.91 -8.96 26.18
N LYS A 52 -23.14 -9.53 27.13
CA LYS A 52 -23.49 -9.58 28.58
C LYS A 52 -23.37 -8.24 29.29
N SER A 53 -22.72 -7.23 28.73
CA SER A 53 -22.49 -5.90 29.31
C SER A 53 -22.99 -4.78 28.40
N ASN A 54 -23.44 -3.70 29.02
CA ASN A 54 -23.82 -2.49 28.29
C ASN A 54 -22.60 -1.76 27.73
N TYR A 55 -22.82 -0.96 26.69
CA TYR A 55 -21.79 -0.11 26.12
C TYR A 55 -21.90 1.32 26.67
N ILE A 56 -20.77 1.86 27.14
CA ILE A 56 -20.67 3.26 27.48
C ILE A 56 -20.35 4.05 26.23
N THR A 57 -21.20 5.01 25.89
CA THR A 57 -20.99 5.93 24.77
C THR A 57 -21.03 7.38 25.23
N THR A 58 -20.19 8.22 24.66
CA THR A 58 -20.11 9.64 25.00
C THR A 58 -20.12 10.51 23.76
N VAL A 59 -20.70 11.70 23.88
CA VAL A 59 -20.65 12.77 22.87
C VAL A 59 -20.09 14.01 23.53
N ASP A 60 -19.05 14.57 22.97
CA ASP A 60 -18.30 15.72 23.46
C ASP A 60 -18.46 16.89 22.47
N PHE A 61 -19.15 17.94 22.88
CA PHE A 61 -19.45 19.16 22.12
C PHE A 61 -18.49 20.31 22.45
N ILE A 62 -17.23 20.04 22.76
CA ILE A 62 -16.22 21.10 22.89
C ILE A 62 -16.16 21.96 21.62
N GLU A 63 -16.44 21.35 20.47
CA GLU A 63 -16.71 22.01 19.19
C GLU A 63 -18.17 21.75 18.84
N PRO A 64 -19.04 22.77 18.91
CA PRO A 64 -20.48 22.61 18.69
C PRO A 64 -20.83 22.00 17.33
N ASP A 65 -20.12 22.40 16.27
CA ASP A 65 -20.37 21.97 14.91
C ASP A 65 -19.69 20.63 14.53
N ALA A 66 -18.77 20.15 15.38
CA ALA A 66 -18.02 18.92 15.16
C ALA A 66 -17.93 18.04 16.43
N PRO A 67 -19.07 17.53 16.95
CA PRO A 67 -19.08 16.74 18.18
C PRO A 67 -18.30 15.44 18.03
N VAL A 68 -17.55 15.08 19.08
CA VAL A 68 -16.71 13.89 19.12
C VAL A 68 -17.41 12.75 19.82
N CYS A 69 -17.81 11.72 19.09
CA CYS A 69 -18.38 10.50 19.65
C CYS A 69 -17.30 9.52 20.11
N ARG A 70 -17.49 8.85 21.27
CA ARG A 70 -16.66 7.74 21.73
C ARG A 70 -17.58 6.62 22.24
N CYS A 71 -17.17 5.36 22.09
CA CYS A 71 -17.96 4.22 22.54
C CYS A 71 -17.07 3.02 22.88
N SER A 72 -17.43 2.30 23.95
CA SER A 72 -16.75 1.07 24.37
C SER A 72 -17.09 -0.17 23.52
N CYS A 73 -17.98 -0.05 22.52
CA CYS A 73 -18.35 -1.18 21.68
C CYS A 73 -17.19 -1.58 20.72
N PRO A 74 -17.14 -2.85 20.26
CA PRO A 74 -16.08 -3.34 19.38
C PRO A 74 -16.17 -2.85 17.94
N SER A 75 -17.04 -1.88 17.63
CA SER A 75 -17.19 -1.32 16.28
C SER A 75 -15.92 -0.59 15.86
N ARG A 76 -15.49 -0.84 14.61
CA ARG A 76 -14.39 -0.08 13.98
C ARG A 76 -14.87 1.13 13.18
N GLN A 77 -16.19 1.35 13.09
CA GLN A 77 -16.81 2.51 12.44
C GLN A 77 -17.08 3.60 13.45
N PHE A 78 -16.69 4.83 13.15
CA PHE A 78 -16.92 6.01 14.00
C PHE A 78 -17.52 7.16 13.18
N PRO A 79 -18.59 7.80 13.68
CA PRO A 79 -19.36 7.43 14.87
C PRO A 79 -20.04 6.06 14.72
N CYS A 80 -20.00 5.22 15.77
CA CYS A 80 -20.70 3.95 15.73
C CYS A 80 -22.22 4.16 15.93
N LYS A 81 -23.03 3.12 15.65
CA LYS A 81 -24.50 3.19 15.83
C LYS A 81 -24.94 3.64 17.24
N HIS A 82 -24.16 3.35 18.30
CA HIS A 82 -24.48 3.77 19.69
C HIS A 82 -24.17 5.26 19.91
N GLY A 83 -23.06 5.79 19.36
CA GLY A 83 -22.77 7.23 19.36
C GLY A 83 -23.82 8.02 18.60
N LEU A 84 -24.22 7.55 17.41
CA LEU A 84 -25.32 8.14 16.62
C LEU A 84 -26.65 8.06 17.40
N ALA A 85 -26.93 6.94 18.08
CA ALA A 85 -28.13 6.80 18.88
C ALA A 85 -28.18 7.83 20.02
N LEU A 86 -27.05 8.10 20.71
CA LEU A 86 -26.98 9.13 21.73
C LEU A 86 -27.22 10.53 21.15
N LEU A 87 -26.70 10.83 19.96
CA LEU A 87 -27.01 12.07 19.24
C LEU A 87 -28.50 12.18 18.92
N TYR A 88 -29.17 11.08 18.52
CA TYR A 88 -30.63 11.07 18.32
C TYR A 88 -31.41 11.30 19.62
N GLU A 89 -30.96 10.79 20.79
CA GLU A 89 -31.56 11.08 22.11
C GLU A 89 -31.45 12.57 22.42
N ILE A 90 -30.28 13.20 22.17
CA ILE A 90 -30.03 14.63 22.36
C ILE A 90 -30.91 15.47 21.43
N ALA A 91 -30.99 15.12 20.16
CA ALA A 91 -31.81 15.79 19.14
C ALA A 91 -33.31 15.71 19.47
N ALA A 92 -33.76 14.58 20.04
CA ALA A 92 -35.14 14.38 20.48
C ALA A 92 -35.48 15.09 21.79
N GLY A 93 -34.52 15.78 22.42
CA GLY A 93 -34.73 16.53 23.65
C GLY A 93 -35.10 15.63 24.85
N LYS A 94 -34.61 14.40 24.90
CA LYS A 94 -34.86 13.49 26.02
C LYS A 94 -34.21 13.98 27.28
N ASP A 95 -34.74 13.56 28.43
CA ASP A 95 -34.20 13.94 29.74
C ASP A 95 -32.86 13.25 30.02
N PHE A 96 -31.90 14.02 30.52
CA PHE A 96 -30.57 13.59 30.93
C PHE A 96 -30.34 13.92 32.41
N GLY A 97 -29.86 12.96 33.19
CA GLY A 97 -29.31 13.23 34.52
C GLY A 97 -28.03 14.06 34.45
N THR A 98 -27.54 14.50 35.61
CA THR A 98 -26.30 15.30 35.68
C THR A 98 -25.09 14.40 35.93
N CYS A 99 -23.97 14.64 35.20
CA CYS A 99 -22.69 14.00 35.49
C CYS A 99 -21.52 15.00 35.45
N GLU A 100 -20.42 14.61 36.06
CA GLU A 100 -19.14 15.32 35.91
C GLU A 100 -18.44 14.83 34.62
N ILE A 101 -17.67 15.73 33.99
CA ILE A 101 -16.87 15.36 32.82
C ILE A 101 -15.68 14.53 33.30
N PRO A 102 -15.47 13.29 32.84
CA PRO A 102 -14.37 12.44 33.28
C PRO A 102 -12.99 13.09 33.02
N ASP A 103 -12.04 12.91 33.95
CA ASP A 103 -10.69 13.47 33.88
C ASP A 103 -9.94 13.16 32.58
N ASP A 104 -10.16 11.97 32.01
CA ASP A 104 -9.54 11.59 30.76
C ASP A 104 -10.10 12.40 29.56
N ILE A 105 -11.36 12.83 29.64
CA ILE A 105 -11.97 13.72 28.64
C ILE A 105 -11.48 15.15 28.85
N LEU A 106 -11.38 15.64 30.10
CA LEU A 106 -10.81 16.95 30.39
C LEU A 106 -9.35 17.06 29.87
N LYS A 107 -8.54 16.01 30.08
CA LYS A 107 -7.18 15.94 29.52
C LYS A 107 -7.14 15.94 27.99
N LYS A 108 -8.12 15.30 27.33
CA LYS A 108 -8.25 15.30 25.86
C LYS A 108 -8.70 16.66 25.34
N ARG A 109 -9.62 17.34 26.05
CA ARG A 109 -10.04 18.72 25.74
C ARG A 109 -8.86 19.69 25.85
N ALA A 110 -8.09 19.63 26.92
CA ALA A 110 -6.90 20.47 27.13
C ALA A 110 -5.85 20.25 26.02
N LYS A 111 -5.62 18.99 25.59
CA LYS A 111 -4.73 18.69 24.47
C LYS A 111 -5.25 19.21 23.11
N LYS A 112 -6.56 19.28 22.93
CA LYS A 112 -7.18 19.78 21.69
C LYS A 112 -7.19 21.31 21.65
N ALA A 113 -7.43 21.96 22.79
CA ALA A 113 -7.34 23.42 22.96
C ALA A 113 -5.89 23.90 22.66
N GLY A 114 -4.87 23.28 23.27
CA GLY A 114 -3.48 23.61 22.99
C GLY A 114 -3.00 23.29 21.56
N LYS A 115 -3.76 22.47 20.79
CA LYS A 115 -3.51 22.29 19.36
C LYS A 115 -4.18 23.36 18.49
N LYS A 116 -5.32 23.92 18.92
CA LYS A 116 -6.00 25.04 18.23
C LYS A 116 -5.26 26.35 18.44
N GLU A 117 -4.79 26.61 19.65
CA GLU A 117 -3.95 27.78 19.93
C GLU A 117 -2.68 27.81 19.05
N ASN A 118 -2.09 26.64 18.76
CA ASN A 118 -0.95 26.52 17.82
C ASN A 118 -1.32 26.59 16.31
N ALA A 119 -2.61 26.62 15.95
CA ALA A 119 -3.06 26.69 14.56
C ALA A 119 -3.68 28.05 14.18
N GLU A 120 -4.11 28.84 15.16
CA GLU A 120 -4.73 30.18 14.96
C GLU A 120 -3.77 31.34 15.36
N GLU A 121 -2.69 31.06 16.07
CA GLU A 121 -1.62 32.04 16.36
C GLU A 121 -0.49 32.03 15.32
N GLY A 122 -0.82 32.39 14.10
CA GLY A 122 0.12 33.05 13.21
C GLY A 122 0.09 34.57 13.47
N ALA A 123 0.34 35.05 14.68
CA ALA A 123 0.73 36.40 15.08
C ALA A 123 0.27 36.70 16.52
N ASP A 124 1.03 36.30 17.50
CA ASP A 124 1.45 37.15 18.64
C ASP A 124 2.43 36.38 19.54
N ASP A 125 3.64 36.86 19.55
CA ASP A 125 4.82 36.33 20.26
C ASP A 125 4.64 36.61 21.77
N LYS A 126 4.04 35.67 22.54
CA LYS A 126 4.26 35.66 23.98
C LYS A 126 5.29 34.60 24.27
N PRO A 127 6.49 35.00 24.82
CA PRO A 127 7.52 34.02 25.15
C PRO A 127 7.00 33.09 26.24
N LEU A 128 7.00 31.79 25.93
CA LEU A 128 6.82 30.69 26.90
C LEU A 128 7.83 30.93 28.04
N THR A 129 7.36 30.76 29.28
CA THR A 129 8.25 30.84 30.43
C THR A 129 9.36 29.79 30.31
N GLU A 130 10.57 30.07 30.72
CA GLU A 130 11.72 29.15 30.65
C GLU A 130 11.37 27.78 31.27
N GLU A 131 10.55 27.75 32.30
CA GLU A 131 10.10 26.55 33.00
C GLU A 131 9.14 25.67 32.17
N GLU A 132 8.29 26.27 31.34
CA GLU A 132 7.41 25.55 30.42
C GLU A 132 8.17 25.02 29.19
N LEU A 133 9.18 25.77 28.75
CA LEU A 133 10.08 25.35 27.67
C LEU A 133 10.94 24.15 28.11
N GLU A 134 11.47 24.19 29.35
CA GLU A 134 12.22 23.07 29.92
C GLU A 134 11.34 21.83 30.14
N LYS A 135 10.12 21.97 30.64
CA LYS A 135 9.17 20.85 30.79
C LYS A 135 8.79 20.24 29.45
N LYS A 136 8.57 21.07 28.42
CA LYS A 136 8.33 20.56 27.03
C LYS A 136 9.55 19.86 26.45
N LYS A 137 10.76 20.40 26.64
CA LYS A 137 12.03 19.77 26.23
C LYS A 137 12.27 18.44 26.95
N ALA A 138 12.10 18.39 28.28
CA ALA A 138 12.27 17.18 29.06
C ALA A 138 11.23 16.09 28.69
N ALA A 139 9.98 16.46 28.40
CA ALA A 139 8.94 15.53 27.94
C ALA A 139 9.25 15.00 26.53
N ALA A 140 9.74 15.86 25.62
CA ALA A 140 10.16 15.49 24.27
C ALA A 140 11.37 14.54 24.30
N GLU A 141 12.38 14.83 25.14
CA GLU A 141 13.55 13.97 25.33
C GLU A 141 13.19 12.60 25.92
N LYS A 142 12.29 12.55 26.91
CA LYS A 142 11.80 11.30 27.49
C LYS A 142 11.04 10.47 26.45
N SER A 143 10.21 11.13 25.64
CA SER A 143 9.50 10.49 24.52
C SER A 143 10.46 9.96 23.47
N ALA A 144 11.47 10.74 23.06
CA ALA A 144 12.50 10.35 22.10
C ALA A 144 13.35 9.16 22.62
N LYS A 145 13.75 9.18 23.90
CA LYS A 145 14.46 8.05 24.52
C LYS A 145 13.62 6.77 24.54
N SER A 146 12.34 6.88 24.89
CA SER A 146 11.42 5.73 24.87
C SER A 146 11.22 5.18 23.44
N ALA A 147 11.03 6.04 22.46
CA ALA A 147 10.90 5.65 21.05
C ALA A 147 12.18 4.98 20.52
N LYS A 148 13.37 5.51 20.88
CA LYS A 148 14.68 4.94 20.53
C LYS A 148 14.84 3.53 21.14
N ALA A 149 14.48 3.35 22.41
CA ALA A 149 14.55 2.05 23.09
C ALA A 149 13.59 1.03 22.45
N ALA A 150 12.36 1.43 22.12
CA ALA A 150 11.39 0.58 21.44
C ALA A 150 11.88 0.17 20.04
N ARG A 151 12.47 1.11 19.29
CA ARG A 151 13.06 0.84 17.97
C ARG A 151 14.24 -0.13 18.07
N THR A 152 15.15 0.07 19.04
CA THR A 152 16.26 -0.87 19.32
C THR A 152 15.74 -2.27 19.61
N LYS A 153 14.73 -2.39 20.45
CA LYS A 153 14.11 -3.68 20.79
C LYS A 153 13.52 -4.36 19.54
N LYS A 154 12.85 -3.60 18.68
CA LYS A 154 12.30 -4.11 17.41
C LYS A 154 13.42 -4.62 16.49
N LEU A 155 14.48 -3.82 16.28
CA LEU A 155 15.62 -4.20 15.42
C LEU A 155 16.31 -5.49 15.91
N LYS A 156 16.53 -5.63 17.23
CA LYS A 156 17.09 -6.86 17.82
C LYS A 156 16.19 -8.06 17.58
N LYS A 157 14.86 -7.92 17.76
CA LYS A 157 13.90 -8.98 17.45
C LYS A 157 13.93 -9.36 15.96
N GLN A 158 13.98 -8.38 15.06
CA GLN A 158 14.07 -8.65 13.63
C GLN A 158 15.35 -9.42 13.27
N LEU A 159 16.50 -9.06 13.86
CA LEU A 159 17.76 -9.81 13.67
C LEU A 159 17.68 -11.26 14.17
N GLU A 160 17.04 -11.49 15.31
CA GLU A 160 16.79 -12.82 15.84
C GLU A 160 15.91 -13.64 14.87
N GLY A 161 14.79 -13.07 14.40
CA GLY A 161 13.91 -13.69 13.42
C GLY A 161 14.61 -13.99 12.08
N LEU A 162 15.48 -13.08 11.59
CA LEU A 162 16.32 -13.34 10.40
C LEU A 162 17.34 -14.47 10.65
N GLY A 163 17.82 -14.65 11.87
CA GLY A 163 18.65 -15.80 12.24
C GLY A 163 17.91 -17.13 12.11
N LEU A 164 16.64 -17.16 12.57
CA LEU A 164 15.77 -18.34 12.41
C LEU A 164 15.47 -18.60 10.93
N ALA A 165 15.15 -17.55 10.16
CA ALA A 165 14.91 -17.67 8.72
C ALA A 165 16.17 -18.19 7.97
N GLU A 166 17.36 -17.71 8.33
CA GLU A 166 18.62 -18.19 7.72
C GLU A 166 18.85 -19.68 7.98
N LYS A 167 18.61 -20.14 9.22
CA LYS A 167 18.70 -21.57 9.55
C LYS A 167 17.70 -22.37 8.74
N LEU A 168 16.45 -21.94 8.68
CA LEU A 168 15.39 -22.57 7.90
C LEU A 168 15.80 -22.76 6.43
N VAL A 169 16.25 -21.69 5.77
CA VAL A 169 16.65 -21.76 4.35
C VAL A 169 17.85 -22.71 4.16
N ARG A 170 18.83 -22.69 5.06
CA ARG A 170 19.96 -23.63 4.99
C ARG A 170 19.52 -25.09 5.14
N ASP A 171 18.58 -25.35 6.04
CA ASP A 171 18.05 -26.70 6.26
C ASP A 171 17.22 -27.17 5.05
N LEU A 172 16.42 -26.26 4.44
CA LEU A 172 15.69 -26.54 3.20
C LEU A 172 16.61 -26.86 2.01
N ILE A 173 17.69 -26.10 1.83
CA ILE A 173 18.66 -26.35 0.76
C ILE A 173 19.31 -27.72 0.92
N LYS A 174 19.60 -28.14 2.15
CA LYS A 174 20.17 -29.47 2.43
C LYS A 174 19.19 -30.61 2.25
N ALA A 175 17.96 -30.43 2.68
CA ALA A 175 16.92 -31.46 2.65
C ALA A 175 16.18 -31.54 1.30
N GLY A 176 16.18 -30.45 0.52
CA GLY A 176 15.41 -30.29 -0.70
C GLY A 176 13.98 -29.79 -0.47
N LEU A 177 13.45 -29.03 -1.42
CA LEU A 177 12.11 -28.42 -1.34
C LEU A 177 11.00 -29.45 -1.22
N GLY A 178 11.17 -30.65 -1.77
CA GLY A 178 10.19 -31.74 -1.66
C GLY A 178 9.83 -32.13 -0.22
N THR A 179 10.68 -31.77 0.77
CA THR A 179 10.42 -32.02 2.20
C THR A 179 9.39 -31.07 2.82
N MET A 180 8.97 -30.02 2.11
CA MET A 180 7.99 -29.05 2.62
C MET A 180 6.53 -29.55 2.59
N GLY A 181 6.27 -30.76 2.10
CA GLY A 181 4.94 -31.34 2.00
C GLY A 181 4.51 -32.18 3.21
N GLY A 182 3.27 -32.65 3.18
CA GLY A 182 2.73 -33.58 4.15
C GLY A 182 2.74 -33.05 5.60
N ALA A 183 3.25 -33.86 6.53
CA ALA A 183 3.28 -33.52 7.96
C ALA A 183 4.18 -32.31 8.28
N ALA A 184 5.22 -32.06 7.48
CA ALA A 184 6.13 -30.94 7.67
C ALA A 184 5.49 -29.57 7.37
N LEU A 185 4.45 -29.52 6.56
CA LEU A 185 3.77 -28.28 6.18
C LEU A 185 3.34 -27.45 7.41
N LYS A 186 2.77 -28.11 8.43
CA LYS A 186 2.37 -27.45 9.68
C LYS A 186 3.53 -26.78 10.40
N THR A 187 4.73 -27.35 10.33
CA THR A 187 5.93 -26.76 10.92
C THR A 187 6.32 -25.48 10.17
N TYR A 188 6.28 -25.49 8.85
CA TYR A 188 6.57 -24.28 8.05
C TYR A 188 5.51 -23.18 8.23
N GLU A 189 4.24 -23.54 8.36
CA GLU A 189 3.17 -22.59 8.72
C GLU A 189 3.41 -21.93 10.09
N GLN A 190 3.86 -22.71 11.10
CA GLN A 190 4.21 -22.18 12.42
C GLN A 190 5.42 -21.22 12.34
N LEU A 191 6.46 -21.62 11.59
CA LEU A 191 7.64 -20.76 11.36
C LEU A 191 7.26 -19.48 10.63
N SER A 192 6.35 -19.54 9.65
CA SER A 192 5.81 -18.35 8.98
C SER A 192 5.11 -17.40 9.97
N LYS A 193 4.29 -17.92 10.89
CA LYS A 193 3.66 -17.11 11.94
C LYS A 193 4.69 -16.48 12.86
N GLN A 194 5.72 -17.24 13.26
CA GLN A 194 6.80 -16.71 14.10
C GLN A 194 7.54 -15.55 13.43
N LEU A 195 7.80 -15.61 12.11
CA LEU A 195 8.39 -14.47 11.39
C LEU A 195 7.54 -13.20 11.52
N GLY A 196 6.22 -13.32 11.50
CA GLY A 196 5.31 -12.20 11.79
C GLY A 196 5.49 -11.65 13.21
N ASP A 197 5.63 -12.51 14.23
CA ASP A 197 5.87 -12.12 15.63
C ASP A 197 7.24 -11.44 15.84
N TYR A 198 8.19 -11.72 14.96
CA TYR A 198 9.48 -11.03 14.88
C TYR A 198 9.45 -9.73 14.06
N TYR A 199 8.27 -9.22 13.71
CA TYR A 199 8.09 -8.03 12.86
C TYR A 199 8.74 -8.14 11.48
N LEU A 200 8.64 -9.31 10.86
CA LEU A 200 9.19 -9.66 9.56
C LEU A 200 8.09 -10.14 8.57
N PRO A 201 7.06 -9.30 8.28
CA PRO A 201 5.98 -9.72 7.38
C PRO A 201 6.44 -9.96 5.93
N GLY A 202 7.51 -9.30 5.47
CA GLY A 202 8.10 -9.57 4.16
C GLY A 202 8.71 -10.97 4.06
N PRO A 203 9.66 -11.36 4.94
CA PRO A 203 10.14 -12.74 5.06
C PRO A 203 9.03 -13.77 5.25
N GLN A 204 8.01 -13.46 6.04
CA GLN A 204 6.80 -14.29 6.20
C GLN A 204 6.10 -14.55 4.87
N ARG A 205 5.89 -13.49 4.07
CA ARG A 205 5.28 -13.57 2.73
C ARG A 205 6.08 -14.49 1.81
N LEU A 206 7.41 -14.33 1.79
CA LEU A 206 8.27 -15.17 0.95
C LEU A 206 8.21 -16.64 1.34
N LEU A 207 8.17 -16.96 2.63
CA LEU A 207 8.00 -18.34 3.09
C LEU A 207 6.61 -18.89 2.70
N ASN A 208 5.55 -18.08 2.80
CA ASN A 208 4.21 -18.47 2.33
C ASN A 208 4.20 -18.73 0.81
N GLY A 209 4.81 -17.85 0.01
CA GLY A 209 4.93 -18.04 -1.44
C GLY A 209 5.68 -19.32 -1.79
N LEU A 210 6.78 -19.61 -1.10
CA LEU A 210 7.53 -20.84 -1.29
C LEU A 210 6.67 -22.10 -1.00
N MET A 211 5.89 -22.08 0.08
CA MET A 211 4.96 -23.19 0.41
C MET A 211 3.89 -23.36 -0.66
N LEU A 212 3.36 -22.26 -1.22
CA LEU A 212 2.35 -22.31 -2.28
C LEU A 212 2.90 -22.94 -3.57
N GLU A 213 4.11 -22.55 -4.00
CA GLU A 213 4.72 -23.11 -5.20
C GLU A 213 5.01 -24.60 -5.05
N VAL A 214 5.55 -25.03 -3.89
CA VAL A 214 5.78 -26.46 -3.62
C VAL A 214 4.46 -27.24 -3.60
N ALA A 215 3.41 -26.69 -3.01
CA ALA A 215 2.09 -27.33 -2.98
C ALA A 215 1.46 -27.42 -4.37
N ALA A 216 1.63 -26.40 -5.22
CA ALA A 216 1.17 -26.41 -6.61
C ALA A 216 1.89 -27.50 -7.41
N PHE A 217 3.22 -27.61 -7.31
CA PHE A 217 3.96 -28.71 -7.92
C PHE A 217 3.47 -30.10 -7.48
N GLN A 218 3.24 -30.27 -6.17
CA GLN A 218 2.73 -31.56 -5.65
C GLN A 218 1.34 -31.93 -6.19
N LYS A 219 0.56 -30.92 -6.59
CA LYS A 219 -0.80 -31.11 -7.10
C LYS A 219 -0.83 -31.48 -8.59
N ASP A 220 -0.04 -30.81 -9.42
CA ASP A 220 -0.10 -30.91 -10.89
C ASP A 220 1.16 -31.46 -11.56
N GLY A 221 2.27 -31.57 -10.84
CA GLY A 221 3.56 -32.05 -11.35
C GLY A 221 4.26 -31.10 -12.33
N ASN A 222 3.79 -29.85 -12.45
CA ASN A 222 4.38 -28.90 -13.38
C ASN A 222 5.71 -28.36 -12.83
N GLU A 223 6.81 -28.69 -13.52
CA GLU A 223 8.18 -28.28 -13.13
C GLU A 223 8.39 -26.77 -13.07
N ALA A 224 7.58 -25.97 -13.76
CA ALA A 224 7.63 -24.50 -13.68
C ALA A 224 7.43 -23.98 -12.24
N HIS A 225 6.69 -24.70 -11.41
CA HIS A 225 6.57 -24.38 -9.99
C HIS A 225 7.87 -24.52 -9.20
N TYR A 226 8.75 -25.42 -9.60
CA TYR A 226 10.09 -25.51 -8.98
C TYR A 226 10.97 -24.31 -9.34
N ASP A 227 10.93 -23.85 -10.58
CA ASP A 227 11.67 -22.65 -10.99
C ASP A 227 11.16 -21.40 -10.26
N SER A 228 9.83 -21.27 -10.10
CA SER A 228 9.22 -20.24 -9.27
C SER A 228 9.66 -20.36 -7.81
N ALA A 229 9.63 -21.56 -7.23
CA ALA A 229 10.05 -21.82 -5.85
C ALA A 229 11.55 -21.46 -5.64
N ILE A 230 12.43 -21.80 -6.59
CA ILE A 230 13.85 -21.43 -6.54
C ILE A 230 14.00 -19.91 -6.57
N SER A 231 13.28 -19.20 -7.44
CA SER A 231 13.32 -17.73 -7.51
C SER A 231 12.86 -17.08 -6.20
N VAL A 232 11.80 -17.59 -5.58
CA VAL A 232 11.34 -17.14 -4.25
C VAL A 232 12.41 -17.42 -3.18
N LEU A 233 13.05 -18.59 -3.21
CA LEU A 233 14.08 -18.97 -2.27
C LEU A 233 15.34 -18.10 -2.40
N GLU A 234 15.74 -17.75 -3.63
CA GLU A 234 16.85 -16.82 -3.92
C GLU A 234 16.55 -15.42 -3.39
N LYS A 235 15.33 -14.90 -3.65
CA LYS A 235 14.88 -13.63 -3.08
C LYS A 235 14.89 -13.68 -1.56
N PHE A 236 14.39 -14.74 -0.95
CA PHE A 236 14.34 -14.93 0.49
C PHE A 236 15.75 -14.96 1.11
N TRP A 237 16.66 -15.75 0.53
CA TRP A 237 18.05 -15.80 0.96
C TRP A 237 18.75 -14.46 0.87
N THR A 238 18.61 -13.79 -0.27
CA THR A 238 19.20 -12.46 -0.52
C THR A 238 18.65 -11.42 0.46
N LEU A 239 17.34 -11.43 0.71
CA LEU A 239 16.71 -10.55 1.68
C LEU A 239 17.28 -10.78 3.08
N ILE A 240 17.38 -12.03 3.54
CA ILE A 240 17.96 -12.38 4.84
C ILE A 240 19.38 -11.80 4.96
N LYS A 241 20.24 -12.05 3.97
CA LYS A 241 21.65 -11.64 4.02
C LYS A 241 21.82 -10.13 4.03
N LYS A 242 21.15 -9.43 3.11
CA LYS A 242 21.21 -7.96 3.03
C LYS A 242 20.58 -7.29 4.25
N SER A 243 19.46 -7.82 4.73
CA SER A 243 18.73 -7.24 5.88
C SER A 243 19.49 -7.44 7.20
N LYS A 244 20.17 -8.57 7.40
CA LYS A 244 21.01 -8.77 8.60
C LYS A 244 22.10 -7.70 8.66
N LYS A 245 22.78 -7.43 7.55
CA LYS A 245 23.78 -6.35 7.46
C LYS A 245 23.16 -4.99 7.73
N TYR A 246 22.07 -4.65 7.03
CA TYR A 246 21.36 -3.39 7.16
C TYR A 246 20.91 -3.10 8.61
N LEU A 247 20.30 -4.09 9.28
CA LEU A 247 19.82 -3.92 10.66
C LEU A 247 20.98 -3.87 11.66
N SER A 248 22.09 -4.61 11.44
CA SER A 248 23.29 -4.53 12.26
C SER A 248 23.97 -3.17 12.15
N ASP A 249 24.14 -2.66 10.91
CA ASP A 249 24.68 -1.32 10.66
C ASP A 249 23.83 -0.23 11.36
N LYS A 250 22.50 -0.37 11.36
CA LYS A 250 21.58 0.55 12.08
C LYS A 250 21.72 0.48 13.59
N LEU A 251 22.01 -0.69 14.16
CA LEU A 251 22.23 -0.82 15.60
C LEU A 251 23.58 -0.22 16.03
N GLU A 252 24.63 -0.36 15.19
CA GLU A 252 25.98 0.10 15.48
C GLU A 252 26.15 1.59 15.25
N LYS A 253 25.67 2.12 14.11
CA LYS A 253 25.85 3.51 13.68
C LYS A 253 24.82 4.49 14.23
N GLY A 254 23.87 4.00 15.02
CA GLY A 254 22.74 4.79 15.51
C GLY A 254 21.55 4.77 14.58
N GLN A 255 20.36 4.93 15.20
CA GLN A 255 19.06 4.73 14.52
C GLN A 255 18.57 5.99 13.81
N GLU A 256 19.38 7.03 13.73
CA GLU A 256 18.99 8.34 13.23
C GLU A 256 19.06 8.44 11.70
N ALA A 257 19.77 7.50 11.04
CA ALA A 257 19.77 7.41 9.59
C ALA A 257 18.37 7.04 9.08
N PRO A 258 17.83 7.84 8.13
CA PRO A 258 16.51 7.55 7.57
C PRO A 258 16.47 6.20 6.86
N ASP A 259 15.28 5.62 6.77
CA ASP A 259 15.04 4.39 6.01
C ASP A 259 14.76 4.76 4.55
N ASP A 260 15.80 4.98 3.73
CA ASP A 260 15.68 5.43 2.34
C ASP A 260 16.00 4.36 1.29
N ASN A 261 15.90 3.09 1.66
CA ASN A 261 16.17 1.97 0.77
C ASN A 261 15.06 0.90 0.77
N GLU A 262 15.03 0.11 -0.29
CA GLU A 262 14.03 -0.94 -0.53
C GLU A 262 13.95 -2.00 0.57
N LEU A 263 15.06 -2.27 1.32
CA LEU A 263 15.07 -3.28 2.39
C LEU A 263 14.10 -2.96 3.51
N TYR A 264 13.83 -1.67 3.78
CA TYR A 264 12.87 -1.28 4.80
C TYR A 264 11.47 -1.81 4.48
N GLU A 265 11.01 -1.65 3.24
CA GLU A 265 9.71 -2.14 2.79
C GLU A 265 9.69 -3.67 2.64
N GLU A 266 10.74 -4.25 2.08
CA GLU A 266 10.86 -5.70 1.92
C GLU A 266 10.91 -6.45 3.27
N LEU A 267 11.34 -5.81 4.34
CA LEU A 267 11.20 -6.31 5.71
C LEU A 267 9.80 -6.13 6.28
N GLY A 268 8.94 -5.36 5.63
CA GLY A 268 7.58 -5.03 6.05
C GLY A 268 7.47 -3.69 6.77
N GLY A 269 8.42 -2.79 6.57
CA GLY A 269 8.28 -1.38 6.92
C GLY A 269 7.24 -0.69 6.03
N VAL A 270 6.60 0.32 6.57
CA VAL A 270 5.63 1.15 5.83
C VAL A 270 6.03 2.60 6.01
N TRP A 271 6.35 3.27 4.90
CA TRP A 271 6.61 4.71 4.94
C TRP A 271 5.31 5.49 5.07
N LYS A 272 5.36 6.53 5.87
CA LYS A 272 4.37 7.60 5.82
C LYS A 272 4.72 8.57 4.70
N LEU A 273 3.71 9.18 4.08
CA LEU A 273 3.96 10.16 3.02
C LEU A 273 4.87 11.30 3.49
N THR A 274 4.65 11.80 4.72
CA THR A 274 5.50 12.83 5.34
C THR A 274 6.96 12.41 5.56
N GLU A 275 7.24 11.10 5.70
CA GLU A 275 8.61 10.59 5.82
C GLU A 275 9.30 10.61 4.44
N LEU A 276 8.57 10.26 3.36
CA LEU A 276 9.07 10.33 1.99
C LEU A 276 9.31 11.77 1.55
N GLU A 277 8.41 12.68 1.89
CA GLU A 277 8.56 14.12 1.66
C GLU A 277 9.81 14.68 2.37
N ALA A 278 10.02 14.31 3.63
CA ALA A 278 11.21 14.72 4.40
C ALA A 278 12.53 14.15 3.81
N LEU A 279 12.47 13.03 3.09
CA LEU A 279 13.60 12.46 2.35
C LEU A 279 13.84 13.14 1.00
N GLY A 280 13.00 14.12 0.60
CA GLY A 280 13.03 14.73 -0.72
C GLY A 280 12.65 13.75 -1.86
N LYS A 281 11.96 12.67 -1.53
CA LYS A 281 11.47 11.66 -2.48
C LYS A 281 10.09 12.08 -3.01
N THR A 282 10.06 13.16 -3.79
CA THR A 282 8.82 13.71 -4.36
C THR A 282 8.96 13.92 -5.86
N LEU A 283 7.86 13.71 -6.57
CA LEU A 283 7.65 14.11 -7.96
C LEU A 283 6.63 15.26 -7.93
N ASN A 284 7.01 16.43 -8.43
CA ASN A 284 6.19 17.64 -8.37
C ASN A 284 5.86 18.13 -9.77
N GLU A 285 4.65 18.69 -9.94
CA GLU A 285 4.16 19.29 -11.19
C GLU A 285 4.39 18.35 -12.39
N ALA A 286 3.93 17.09 -12.30
CA ALA A 286 4.14 16.06 -13.31
C ALA A 286 2.85 15.76 -14.10
N ASP A 287 2.97 15.62 -15.40
CA ASP A 287 1.93 15.14 -16.30
C ASP A 287 2.18 13.67 -16.63
N LEU A 288 1.36 12.80 -16.06
CA LEU A 288 1.49 11.35 -16.19
C LEU A 288 0.37 10.77 -17.05
N MET A 289 0.73 10.02 -18.08
CA MET A 289 -0.23 9.28 -18.90
C MET A 289 -0.28 7.82 -18.43
N GLN A 290 -1.46 7.32 -18.01
CA GLN A 290 -1.60 5.90 -17.73
C GLN A 290 -1.62 5.13 -19.05
N LEU A 291 -0.65 4.26 -19.22
CA LEU A 291 -0.52 3.47 -20.45
C LEU A 291 -1.06 2.05 -20.30
N SER A 292 -1.09 1.52 -19.08
CA SER A 292 -1.66 0.20 -18.80
C SER A 292 -2.18 0.12 -17.37
N PHE A 293 -3.16 -0.76 -17.16
CA PHE A 293 -3.73 -1.06 -15.85
C PHE A 293 -4.11 -2.55 -15.80
N TRP A 294 -3.91 -3.18 -14.65
CA TRP A 294 -4.32 -4.57 -14.43
C TRP A 294 -4.61 -4.84 -12.96
N CYS A 295 -5.37 -5.91 -12.71
CA CYS A 295 -5.65 -6.39 -11.38
C CYS A 295 -5.23 -7.85 -11.25
N VAL A 296 -4.39 -8.16 -10.27
CA VAL A 296 -3.98 -9.53 -9.97
C VAL A 296 -4.27 -9.89 -8.51
N TYR A 297 -4.42 -11.19 -8.25
CA TYR A 297 -4.59 -11.73 -6.92
C TYR A 297 -3.28 -12.31 -6.40
N ASP A 298 -2.78 -11.79 -5.27
CA ASP A 298 -1.62 -12.34 -4.56
C ASP A 298 -2.11 -13.36 -3.51
N ASP A 299 -1.93 -14.64 -3.80
CA ASP A 299 -2.38 -15.73 -2.91
C ASP A 299 -1.54 -15.81 -1.63
N ALA A 300 -0.26 -15.43 -1.65
CA ALA A 300 0.61 -15.42 -0.48
C ALA A 300 0.19 -14.34 0.54
N ARG A 301 -0.37 -13.22 0.06
CA ARG A 301 -0.85 -12.09 0.87
C ARG A 301 -2.36 -12.11 1.08
N LYS A 302 -3.09 -12.90 0.29
CA LYS A 302 -4.57 -12.93 0.27
C LYS A 302 -5.15 -11.54 0.00
N GLU A 303 -4.66 -10.89 -1.05
CA GLU A 303 -5.12 -9.56 -1.47
C GLU A 303 -5.14 -9.41 -2.98
N TYR A 304 -6.03 -8.56 -3.49
CA TYR A 304 -5.98 -8.06 -4.84
C TYR A 304 -5.03 -6.87 -4.92
N ILE A 305 -4.36 -6.74 -6.06
CA ILE A 305 -3.44 -5.64 -6.34
C ILE A 305 -3.89 -5.00 -7.66
N ASP A 306 -4.43 -3.78 -7.58
CA ASP A 306 -4.68 -2.97 -8.76
C ASP A 306 -3.39 -2.22 -9.08
N ALA A 307 -2.84 -2.40 -10.28
CA ALA A 307 -1.57 -1.85 -10.69
C ALA A 307 -1.72 -0.97 -11.94
N GLY A 308 -1.18 0.23 -11.89
CA GLY A 308 -1.17 1.17 -13.01
C GLY A 308 0.26 1.51 -13.43
N ALA A 309 0.53 1.43 -14.74
CA ALA A 309 1.78 1.89 -15.35
C ALA A 309 1.58 3.27 -15.99
N TRP A 310 2.36 4.25 -15.54
CA TRP A 310 2.23 5.66 -15.91
C TRP A 310 3.51 6.17 -16.53
N ALA A 311 3.42 6.80 -17.71
CA ALA A 311 4.54 7.45 -18.35
C ALA A 311 4.56 8.95 -18.06
N ASP A 312 5.69 9.47 -17.62
CA ASP A 312 5.92 10.90 -17.47
C ASP A 312 6.13 11.53 -18.85
N LEU A 313 5.35 12.56 -19.16
CA LEU A 313 5.43 13.25 -20.44
C LEU A 313 6.69 14.11 -20.57
N SER A 314 7.41 14.36 -19.48
CA SER A 314 8.63 15.18 -19.52
C SER A 314 9.86 14.40 -19.96
N ASP A 315 9.99 13.12 -19.57
CA ASP A 315 11.19 12.31 -19.80
C ASP A 315 10.95 10.83 -20.19
N GLY A 316 9.68 10.41 -20.27
CA GLY A 316 9.30 9.04 -20.60
C GLY A 316 9.53 8.02 -19.49
N THR A 317 9.86 8.47 -18.26
CA THR A 317 10.02 7.58 -17.11
C THR A 317 8.71 6.87 -16.79
N ILE A 318 8.79 5.55 -16.58
CA ILE A 318 7.61 4.76 -16.19
C ILE A 318 7.55 4.63 -14.68
N TYR A 319 6.48 5.16 -14.11
CA TYR A 319 6.12 5.03 -12.70
C TYR A 319 5.00 4.01 -12.51
N MET A 320 4.95 3.41 -11.31
CA MET A 320 3.93 2.44 -10.93
C MET A 320 3.06 2.95 -9.79
N THR A 321 1.77 2.72 -9.89
CA THR A 321 0.84 2.86 -8.76
C THR A 321 0.33 1.48 -8.34
N TYR A 322 0.14 1.28 -7.03
CA TYR A 322 -0.44 0.05 -6.51
C TYR A 322 -1.51 0.36 -5.46
N ASN A 323 -2.69 -0.23 -5.63
CA ASN A 323 -3.76 -0.24 -4.65
C ASN A 323 -3.94 -1.67 -4.11
N TYR A 324 -3.60 -1.87 -2.84
CA TYR A 324 -3.66 -3.18 -2.19
C TYR A 324 -5.01 -3.37 -1.51
N ARG A 325 -5.74 -4.41 -1.90
CA ARG A 325 -7.09 -4.73 -1.41
C ARG A 325 -7.13 -6.10 -0.73
N PRO A 326 -6.76 -6.18 0.58
CA PRO A 326 -6.86 -7.44 1.32
C PRO A 326 -8.30 -7.97 1.32
N ILE A 327 -8.48 -9.30 1.16
CA ILE A 327 -9.82 -9.93 1.14
C ILE A 327 -10.68 -9.50 2.34
N LYS A 328 -10.07 -9.40 3.53
CA LYS A 328 -10.77 -8.97 4.75
C LYS A 328 -11.23 -7.51 4.73
N ALA A 329 -10.67 -6.71 3.84
CA ALA A 329 -10.91 -5.27 3.72
C ALA A 329 -11.67 -4.86 2.45
N LEU A 330 -12.05 -5.79 1.58
CA LEU A 330 -12.73 -5.49 0.28
C LEU A 330 -13.98 -4.61 0.40
N LYS A 331 -14.70 -4.71 1.54
CA LYS A 331 -15.87 -3.83 1.78
C LYS A 331 -15.48 -2.37 2.06
N TYR A 332 -14.21 -2.09 2.36
CA TYR A 332 -13.73 -0.78 2.78
C TYR A 332 -12.72 -0.17 1.83
N VAL A 333 -12.03 -0.99 1.05
CA VAL A 333 -11.05 -0.56 0.05
C VAL A 333 -11.66 -0.80 -1.32
N LYS A 334 -11.96 0.30 -2.04
CA LYS A 334 -12.52 0.24 -3.38
C LYS A 334 -11.45 -0.23 -4.37
N GLN A 335 -11.90 -0.89 -5.42
CA GLN A 335 -11.10 -1.14 -6.61
C GLN A 335 -10.81 0.20 -7.29
N GLU A 336 -9.59 0.35 -7.81
CA GLU A 336 -9.26 1.42 -8.71
C GLU A 336 -9.66 1.04 -10.14
N ASP A 337 -9.98 2.05 -10.96
CA ASP A 337 -10.32 1.90 -12.36
C ASP A 337 -9.22 2.46 -13.24
N SER A 338 -9.19 2.01 -14.50
CA SER A 338 -8.30 2.58 -15.52
C SER A 338 -8.57 4.07 -15.74
N VAL A 339 -7.51 4.84 -15.91
CA VAL A 339 -7.55 6.26 -16.29
C VAL A 339 -7.21 6.40 -17.77
N PHE A 340 -8.17 6.85 -18.57
CA PHE A 340 -8.01 7.09 -20.01
C PHE A 340 -7.75 8.59 -20.25
N GLY A 341 -6.60 9.08 -19.76
CA GLY A 341 -6.26 10.51 -19.84
C GLY A 341 -4.85 10.76 -19.38
N VAL A 342 -4.46 12.03 -19.40
CA VAL A 342 -3.26 12.57 -18.78
C VAL A 342 -3.64 13.14 -17.42
N ALA A 343 -3.00 12.67 -16.38
CA ALA A 343 -3.17 13.14 -15.01
C ALA A 343 -2.09 14.17 -14.67
N HIS A 344 -2.50 15.39 -14.38
CA HIS A 344 -1.64 16.40 -13.78
C HIS A 344 -1.57 16.18 -12.27
N ILE A 345 -0.37 15.99 -11.76
CA ILE A 345 -0.07 15.68 -10.36
C ILE A 345 0.75 16.82 -9.76
N ALA A 346 0.17 17.59 -8.86
CA ALA A 346 0.87 18.70 -8.20
C ALA A 346 2.03 18.17 -7.32
N SER A 347 1.83 17.06 -6.60
CA SER A 347 2.87 16.39 -5.83
C SER A 347 2.56 14.92 -5.62
N ALA A 348 3.55 14.06 -5.83
CA ALA A 348 3.51 12.65 -5.53
C ALA A 348 4.70 12.22 -4.68
N ALA A 349 4.50 11.32 -3.73
CA ALA A 349 5.57 10.67 -2.99
C ALA A 349 6.15 9.52 -3.83
N CYS A 350 7.48 9.48 -3.96
CA CYS A 350 8.23 8.41 -4.61
C CYS A 350 8.79 7.45 -3.58
N TYR A 351 8.52 6.17 -3.72
CA TYR A 351 9.04 5.14 -2.83
C TYR A 351 10.45 4.73 -3.25
N PRO A 352 11.38 4.57 -2.30
CA PRO A 352 12.70 4.05 -2.60
C PRO A 352 12.64 2.66 -3.23
N GLY A 353 13.41 2.45 -4.30
CA GLY A 353 13.46 1.17 -5.01
C GLY A 353 14.37 1.25 -6.23
N GLN A 354 14.42 0.16 -6.99
CA GLN A 354 15.12 0.05 -8.27
C GLN A 354 14.12 -0.35 -9.36
N GLY A 355 14.41 0.00 -10.59
CA GLY A 355 13.52 -0.27 -11.72
C GLY A 355 12.44 0.79 -11.88
N ASN A 356 11.17 0.39 -11.98
CA ASN A 356 10.05 1.30 -12.06
C ASN A 356 9.64 1.76 -10.67
N LEU A 357 9.87 3.04 -10.35
CA LEU A 357 9.56 3.57 -9.02
C LEU A 357 8.06 3.57 -8.77
N ARG A 358 7.66 3.15 -7.57
CA ARG A 358 6.31 3.31 -7.10
C ARG A 358 6.08 4.75 -6.67
N VAL A 359 4.94 5.30 -7.06
CA VAL A 359 4.49 6.64 -6.69
C VAL A 359 3.10 6.62 -6.05
N ARG A 360 2.81 7.62 -5.25
CA ARG A 360 1.48 7.82 -4.65
C ARG A 360 1.18 9.31 -4.52
N TRP A 361 -0.01 9.69 -4.91
CA TRP A 361 -0.56 11.04 -4.78
C TRP A 361 -1.96 11.04 -4.16
N ASN A 362 -2.43 12.19 -3.71
CA ASN A 362 -3.73 12.33 -3.06
C ASN A 362 -4.83 12.90 -3.98
N GLY A 363 -4.46 13.46 -5.11
CA GLY A 363 -5.41 14.04 -6.07
C GLY A 363 -4.72 14.28 -7.41
N MET A 364 -5.51 14.32 -8.46
CA MET A 364 -5.06 14.57 -9.84
C MET A 364 -6.12 15.34 -10.60
N GLN A 365 -5.71 16.12 -11.58
CA GLN A 365 -6.56 16.71 -12.58
C GLN A 365 -6.37 15.92 -13.87
N ILE A 366 -7.47 15.49 -14.50
CA ILE A 366 -7.39 14.65 -15.70
C ILE A 366 -7.81 15.51 -16.89
N ARG A 367 -7.03 15.42 -17.97
CA ARG A 367 -7.37 15.95 -19.30
C ARG A 367 -7.34 14.83 -20.34
N ASP A 368 -7.98 15.05 -21.46
CA ASP A 368 -7.92 14.13 -22.59
C ASP A 368 -6.49 14.03 -23.15
N ILE A 369 -6.18 12.86 -23.73
CA ILE A 369 -4.90 12.60 -24.39
C ILE A 369 -4.90 13.34 -25.74
N ALA A 370 -3.87 14.16 -25.97
CA ALA A 370 -3.62 14.79 -27.25
C ALA A 370 -2.63 13.94 -28.08
N SER A 371 -2.68 14.06 -29.40
CA SER A 371 -1.74 13.36 -30.30
C SER A 371 -0.27 13.75 -30.01
N GLU A 372 -0.06 14.99 -29.59
CA GLU A 372 1.26 15.50 -29.19
C GLU A 372 1.83 14.75 -27.99
N ASP A 373 1.00 14.36 -27.01
CA ASP A 373 1.41 13.59 -25.83
C ASP A 373 1.96 12.23 -26.26
N ILE A 374 1.25 11.55 -27.15
CA ILE A 374 1.68 10.26 -27.71
C ILE A 374 2.98 10.45 -28.50
N GLY A 375 3.04 11.49 -29.34
CA GLY A 375 4.21 11.83 -30.12
C GLY A 375 5.47 12.08 -29.28
N VAL A 376 5.33 12.69 -28.11
CA VAL A 376 6.39 12.91 -27.14
C VAL A 376 6.91 11.56 -26.61
N LEU A 377 6.03 10.70 -26.10
CA LEU A 377 6.40 9.38 -25.57
C LEU A 377 7.04 8.48 -26.64
N ARG A 378 6.54 8.52 -27.89
CA ARG A 378 7.14 7.76 -29.00
C ARG A 378 8.58 8.16 -29.29
N LYS A 379 8.93 9.44 -29.18
CA LYS A 379 10.31 9.94 -29.34
C LYS A 379 11.25 9.51 -28.21
N MET A 380 10.71 9.28 -27.03
CA MET A 380 11.46 8.85 -25.84
C MET A 380 11.63 7.32 -25.75
N ALA A 381 10.99 6.57 -26.66
CA ALA A 381 11.08 5.11 -26.67
C ALA A 381 12.50 4.63 -26.96
N VAL A 382 12.87 3.53 -26.30
CA VAL A 382 14.14 2.85 -26.50
C VAL A 382 14.21 2.30 -27.92
N THR A 383 15.26 2.67 -28.66
CA THR A 383 15.54 2.19 -30.01
C THR A 383 16.69 1.16 -30.07
N ASN A 384 17.62 1.22 -29.09
CA ASN A 384 18.73 0.28 -28.97
C ASN A 384 18.36 -0.86 -28.01
N LEU A 385 17.82 -1.93 -28.53
CA LEU A 385 17.32 -3.07 -27.78
C LEU A 385 18.45 -3.85 -27.08
N ALA A 386 19.63 -3.94 -27.66
CA ALA A 386 20.79 -4.64 -27.09
C ALA A 386 21.28 -3.91 -25.82
N ALA A 387 21.40 -2.56 -25.89
CA ALA A 387 21.80 -1.76 -24.75
C ALA A 387 20.76 -1.86 -23.61
N GLU A 388 19.47 -1.76 -23.94
CA GLU A 388 18.42 -1.87 -22.95
C GLU A 388 18.33 -3.27 -22.34
N THR A 389 18.48 -4.32 -23.14
CA THR A 389 18.57 -5.70 -22.65
C THR A 389 19.70 -5.88 -21.61
N LYS A 390 20.84 -5.23 -21.83
CA LYS A 390 21.97 -5.25 -20.89
C LYS A 390 21.63 -4.48 -19.60
N ASN A 391 20.99 -3.33 -19.72
CA ASN A 391 20.52 -2.50 -18.62
C ASN A 391 19.51 -3.28 -17.75
N VAL A 392 18.49 -3.85 -18.37
CA VAL A 392 17.48 -4.70 -17.72
C VAL A 392 18.12 -5.88 -17.00
N LYS A 393 19.03 -6.61 -17.66
CA LYS A 393 19.76 -7.73 -17.02
C LYS A 393 20.54 -7.28 -15.77
N ASN A 394 21.13 -6.10 -15.80
CA ASN A 394 21.85 -5.57 -14.64
C ASN A 394 20.91 -5.22 -13.48
N THR A 395 19.73 -4.65 -13.76
CA THR A 395 18.70 -4.36 -12.78
C THR A 395 18.14 -5.65 -12.16
N LEU A 396 17.78 -6.63 -12.98
CA LEU A 396 17.22 -7.92 -12.56
C LEU A 396 18.21 -8.82 -11.81
N LYS A 397 19.52 -8.52 -11.81
CA LYS A 397 20.50 -9.22 -10.93
C LYS A 397 20.28 -8.97 -9.46
N ASN A 398 19.60 -7.88 -9.10
CA ASN A 398 19.19 -7.65 -7.72
C ASN A 398 17.91 -8.44 -7.41
N ALA A 399 18.06 -9.62 -6.80
CA ALA A 399 16.93 -10.49 -6.47
C ALA A 399 15.87 -9.84 -5.53
N ILE A 400 16.16 -8.66 -4.94
CA ILE A 400 15.22 -7.92 -4.10
C ILE A 400 14.39 -6.95 -4.95
N ALA A 401 14.94 -6.45 -6.06
CA ALA A 401 14.21 -5.56 -6.97
C ALA A 401 12.96 -6.24 -7.54
N ASP A 402 12.07 -5.42 -8.08
CA ASP A 402 10.92 -5.94 -8.84
C ASP A 402 11.44 -6.86 -9.95
N PRO A 403 10.90 -8.07 -10.13
CA PRO A 403 11.30 -9.00 -11.18
C PRO A 403 10.91 -8.54 -12.59
N VAL A 404 10.21 -7.42 -12.69
CA VAL A 404 9.70 -6.84 -13.93
C VAL A 404 10.24 -5.43 -14.12
N PHE A 405 10.59 -5.08 -15.36
CA PHE A 405 11.09 -3.77 -15.73
C PHE A 405 10.38 -3.23 -16.97
N ILE A 406 9.51 -2.23 -16.77
CA ILE A 406 8.62 -1.71 -17.82
C ILE A 406 9.28 -0.57 -18.58
N ARG A 407 9.26 -0.64 -19.91
CA ARG A 407 9.85 0.34 -20.81
C ARG A 407 8.99 0.60 -22.04
N LEU A 408 9.14 1.79 -22.63
CA LEU A 408 8.71 2.09 -23.97
C LEU A 408 9.78 1.62 -24.95
N VAL A 409 9.44 0.73 -25.87
CA VAL A 409 10.36 0.10 -26.83
C VAL A 409 9.86 0.35 -28.26
N ALA A 410 10.66 1.03 -29.08
CA ALA A 410 10.35 1.20 -30.49
C ALA A 410 10.62 -0.12 -31.26
N PHE A 411 9.69 -0.50 -32.09
CA PHE A 411 9.82 -1.71 -32.90
C PHE A 411 9.43 -1.47 -34.35
N SER A 412 10.07 -2.22 -35.24
CA SER A 412 9.73 -2.26 -36.69
C SER A 412 8.65 -3.31 -36.98
N GLU A 413 8.65 -4.42 -36.24
CA GLU A 413 7.72 -5.52 -36.46
C GLU A 413 7.52 -6.36 -35.18
N ILE A 414 6.28 -6.78 -34.97
CA ILE A 414 5.94 -7.91 -34.10
C ILE A 414 5.46 -9.04 -35.01
N GLY A 415 6.19 -10.14 -35.01
CA GLY A 415 5.92 -11.31 -35.84
C GLY A 415 6.10 -12.61 -35.05
N LYS A 416 6.17 -13.74 -35.75
CA LYS A 416 6.38 -15.06 -35.15
C LYS A 416 7.70 -15.68 -35.61
N ILE A 417 8.39 -16.34 -34.69
CA ILE A 417 9.49 -17.25 -34.93
C ILE A 417 9.05 -18.62 -34.42
N GLY A 418 8.74 -19.54 -35.35
CA GLY A 418 7.97 -20.74 -35.02
C GLY A 418 6.59 -20.37 -34.48
N ASP A 419 6.23 -20.91 -33.33
CA ASP A 419 4.93 -20.64 -32.66
C ASP A 419 4.99 -19.46 -31.68
N SER A 420 6.15 -18.84 -31.47
CA SER A 420 6.36 -17.81 -30.47
C SER A 420 6.40 -16.42 -31.07
N PHE A 421 5.70 -15.46 -30.45
CA PHE A 421 5.79 -14.06 -30.84
C PHE A 421 7.16 -13.46 -30.51
N CYS A 422 7.61 -12.57 -31.36
CA CYS A 422 8.89 -11.88 -31.29
C CYS A 422 8.72 -10.43 -31.71
N LEU A 423 9.32 -9.51 -30.96
CA LEU A 423 9.47 -8.11 -31.34
C LEU A 423 10.82 -7.92 -32.00
N LYS A 424 10.87 -7.20 -33.13
CA LYS A 424 12.07 -6.82 -33.87
C LYS A 424 12.15 -5.30 -33.94
N ASN A 425 13.32 -4.71 -33.67
CA ASN A 425 13.55 -3.27 -33.83
C ASN A 425 14.11 -2.95 -35.26
N ALA A 426 14.28 -1.68 -35.57
CA ALA A 426 14.80 -1.21 -36.84
C ALA A 426 16.25 -1.67 -37.13
N ALA A 427 17.04 -1.97 -36.08
CA ALA A 427 18.40 -2.53 -36.22
C ALA A 427 18.41 -4.05 -36.49
N GLY A 428 17.25 -4.71 -36.50
CA GLY A 428 17.12 -6.15 -36.68
C GLY A 428 17.34 -6.98 -35.42
N GLU A 429 17.51 -6.31 -34.27
CA GLU A 429 17.61 -6.99 -32.96
C GLU A 429 16.22 -7.49 -32.51
N THR A 430 16.19 -8.62 -31.84
CA THR A 430 14.94 -9.29 -31.48
C THR A 430 14.85 -9.61 -29.97
N VAL A 431 13.61 -9.60 -29.47
CA VAL A 431 13.27 -10.12 -28.14
C VAL A 431 11.99 -10.94 -28.23
N MET A 432 11.98 -12.12 -27.60
CA MET A 432 10.79 -12.97 -27.53
C MET A 432 9.74 -12.35 -26.63
N LEU A 433 8.48 -12.44 -27.05
CA LEU A 433 7.36 -12.04 -26.21
C LEU A 433 6.91 -13.19 -25.30
N GLY A 434 6.24 -12.84 -24.21
CA GLY A 434 5.69 -13.79 -23.25
C GLY A 434 4.91 -13.06 -22.16
N ASP A 435 4.33 -13.79 -21.22
CA ASP A 435 3.61 -13.23 -20.07
C ASP A 435 4.48 -13.31 -18.81
N ALA A 436 4.65 -12.18 -18.12
CA ALA A 436 5.45 -12.05 -16.91
C ALA A 436 4.67 -12.53 -15.68
N PRO A 437 5.32 -13.19 -14.72
CA PRO A 437 4.69 -13.51 -13.45
C PRO A 437 4.25 -12.22 -12.71
N GLY A 438 3.02 -12.24 -12.14
CA GLY A 438 2.50 -11.12 -11.37
C GLY A 438 1.86 -10.00 -12.19
N ILE A 439 1.77 -10.16 -13.51
CA ILE A 439 0.99 -9.32 -14.41
C ILE A 439 -0.10 -10.19 -15.07
N GLU A 440 -1.26 -9.61 -15.33
CA GLU A 440 -2.33 -10.29 -16.08
C GLU A 440 -1.82 -10.69 -17.46
N PRO A 441 -2.08 -11.92 -17.95
CA PRO A 441 -1.63 -12.35 -19.28
C PRO A 441 -2.20 -11.48 -20.41
N SER A 442 -1.36 -11.10 -21.35
CA SER A 442 -1.71 -10.21 -22.46
C SER A 442 -1.18 -10.64 -23.82
N LEU A 443 -0.31 -11.66 -23.87
CA LEU A 443 0.32 -12.10 -25.12
C LEU A 443 -0.69 -12.53 -26.19
N ASP A 444 -1.70 -13.29 -25.80
CA ASP A 444 -2.71 -13.78 -26.73
C ASP A 444 -3.53 -12.66 -27.37
N ARG A 445 -3.63 -11.50 -26.69
CA ARG A 445 -4.35 -10.32 -27.18
C ARG A 445 -3.69 -9.72 -28.44
N ILE A 446 -2.39 -9.98 -28.65
CA ILE A 446 -1.69 -9.59 -29.91
C ILE A 446 -2.37 -10.23 -31.12
N SER A 447 -2.82 -11.49 -31.00
CA SER A 447 -3.51 -12.20 -32.09
C SER A 447 -4.92 -11.66 -32.37
N LEU A 448 -5.49 -10.90 -31.46
CA LEU A 448 -6.84 -10.32 -31.55
C LEU A 448 -6.84 -8.90 -32.12
N LEU A 449 -5.66 -8.31 -32.38
CA LEU A 449 -5.57 -6.95 -32.90
C LEU A 449 -6.15 -6.90 -34.31
N PRO A 450 -7.05 -5.93 -34.60
CA PRO A 450 -7.83 -5.92 -35.84
C PRO A 450 -7.03 -5.54 -37.08
N GLU A 451 -5.87 -4.90 -36.89
CA GLU A 451 -5.13 -4.28 -37.99
C GLU A 451 -3.63 -4.60 -37.89
N GLU A 452 -3.08 -5.12 -38.99
CA GLU A 452 -1.63 -5.43 -39.10
C GLU A 452 -0.73 -4.20 -38.88
N ARG A 453 -1.20 -2.97 -39.16
CA ARG A 453 -0.43 -1.74 -38.94
C ARG A 453 -0.05 -1.55 -37.47
N LEU A 454 -0.82 -2.11 -36.52
CA LEU A 454 -0.53 -2.06 -35.09
C LEU A 454 0.72 -2.88 -34.72
N LEU A 455 1.12 -3.80 -35.61
CA LEU A 455 2.29 -4.68 -35.44
C LEU A 455 3.52 -4.20 -36.23
N LYS A 456 3.47 -3.00 -36.84
CA LYS A 456 4.56 -2.47 -37.67
C LYS A 456 4.84 -0.99 -37.30
N ASP A 457 6.13 -0.68 -37.14
CA ASP A 457 6.67 0.69 -36.93
C ASP A 457 5.98 1.49 -35.78
N GLN A 458 5.75 0.83 -34.66
CA GLN A 458 5.11 1.42 -33.50
C GLN A 458 6.03 1.41 -32.27
N VAL A 459 5.48 1.84 -31.13
CA VAL A 459 6.13 1.76 -29.82
C VAL A 459 5.31 0.83 -28.91
N LEU A 460 5.98 -0.10 -28.26
CA LEU A 460 5.40 -0.99 -27.27
C LEU A 460 5.72 -0.51 -25.86
N LEU A 461 4.71 -0.34 -25.00
CA LEU A 461 4.94 -0.42 -23.57
C LEU A 461 5.08 -1.90 -23.24
N GLY A 462 6.26 -2.31 -22.83
CA GLY A 462 6.54 -3.72 -22.57
C GLY A 462 7.21 -3.93 -21.22
N ALA A 463 6.89 -5.05 -20.60
CA ALA A 463 7.42 -5.47 -19.32
C ALA A 463 8.49 -6.54 -19.53
N PHE A 464 9.76 -6.17 -19.39
CA PHE A 464 10.88 -7.11 -19.43
C PHE A 464 10.89 -7.96 -18.16
N TYR A 465 11.11 -9.26 -18.32
CA TYR A 465 11.30 -10.20 -17.23
C TYR A 465 12.25 -11.34 -17.62
N TYR A 466 12.82 -12.02 -16.65
CA TYR A 466 13.63 -13.20 -16.91
C TYR A 466 12.77 -14.46 -16.79
N ASP A 467 12.67 -15.21 -17.88
CA ASP A 467 12.02 -16.51 -17.92
C ASP A 467 13.03 -17.58 -17.49
N GLY A 468 12.85 -18.16 -16.30
CA GLY A 468 13.74 -19.16 -15.72
C GLY A 468 13.75 -20.48 -16.51
N VAL A 469 12.60 -20.87 -17.08
CA VAL A 469 12.47 -22.10 -17.89
C VAL A 469 13.18 -21.93 -19.24
N ALA A 470 12.88 -20.85 -19.95
CA ALA A 470 13.52 -20.56 -21.23
C ALA A 470 14.95 -19.99 -21.07
N ARG A 471 15.38 -19.66 -19.86
CA ARG A 471 16.69 -19.07 -19.49
C ARG A 471 17.05 -17.84 -20.31
N ARG A 472 16.07 -16.97 -20.57
CA ARG A 472 16.24 -15.76 -21.39
C ARG A 472 15.35 -14.63 -20.90
N LEU A 473 15.69 -13.40 -21.29
CA LEU A 473 14.76 -12.28 -21.16
C LEU A 473 13.63 -12.43 -22.16
N LYS A 474 12.44 -12.15 -21.71
CA LYS A 474 11.23 -11.97 -22.49
C LYS A 474 10.62 -10.60 -22.24
N LEU A 475 9.68 -10.20 -23.05
CA LEU A 475 8.97 -8.94 -22.99
C LEU A 475 7.48 -9.21 -23.05
N GLN A 476 6.74 -8.85 -22.01
CA GLN A 476 5.27 -8.91 -22.03
C GLN A 476 4.73 -7.64 -22.69
N PRO A 477 3.86 -7.75 -23.71
CA PRO A 477 3.22 -6.59 -24.32
C PRO A 477 2.11 -6.05 -23.43
N LEU A 478 2.14 -4.74 -23.07
CA LEU A 478 1.13 -4.11 -22.22
C LEU A 478 0.25 -3.14 -23.01
N SER A 479 0.84 -2.33 -23.91
CA SER A 479 0.13 -1.39 -24.77
C SER A 479 0.94 -1.04 -25.99
N ILE A 480 0.28 -0.69 -27.08
CA ILE A 480 0.91 -0.21 -28.31
C ILE A 480 0.55 1.27 -28.48
N LEU A 481 1.57 2.12 -28.66
CA LEU A 481 1.43 3.54 -28.96
C LEU A 481 1.59 3.73 -30.47
N THR A 482 0.50 4.07 -31.14
CA THR A 482 0.50 4.48 -32.57
C THR A 482 0.77 5.98 -32.67
N GLU A 483 0.65 6.58 -33.84
CA GLU A 483 0.77 8.04 -33.99
C GLU A 483 -0.35 8.81 -33.31
N ASN A 484 -1.56 8.22 -33.21
CA ASN A 484 -2.76 8.92 -32.81
C ASN A 484 -3.50 8.30 -31.60
N GLU A 485 -3.14 7.09 -31.20
CA GLU A 485 -3.88 6.37 -30.16
C GLU A 485 -2.98 5.46 -29.33
N VAL A 486 -3.42 5.15 -28.11
CA VAL A 486 -2.85 4.13 -27.23
C VAL A 486 -3.78 2.92 -27.24
N VAL A 487 -3.33 1.82 -27.84
CA VAL A 487 -4.05 0.54 -27.84
C VAL A 487 -3.62 -0.24 -26.61
N ARG A 488 -4.45 -0.25 -25.58
CA ARG A 488 -4.18 -0.96 -24.34
C ARG A 488 -4.51 -2.44 -24.46
N LEU A 489 -3.57 -3.29 -24.15
CA LEU A 489 -3.78 -4.73 -24.04
C LEU A 489 -4.25 -5.11 -22.64
N LEU A 490 -3.94 -4.27 -21.62
CA LEU A 490 -4.43 -4.38 -20.25
C LEU A 490 -5.04 -3.05 -19.80
N TYR A 491 -6.28 -3.09 -19.26
CA TYR A 491 -7.04 -1.91 -18.83
C TYR A 491 -8.07 -2.24 -17.76
#